data_161e357c0bf9e5208d87e9fb2b384000
#
_entry.id   161e357c0bf9e5208d87e9fb2b384000
#
_cell.length_a   1.000
_cell.length_b   1.000
_cell.length_c   1.000
_cell.angle_alpha   90.00
_cell.angle_beta   90.00
_cell.angle_gamma   90.00
#
_symmetry.space_group_name_H-M   'P 1'
#
loop_
_entity.id
_entity.type
_entity.pdbx_description
1 polymer ?
#
loop_
_entity_poly.entity_id
_entity_poly.type
_entity_poly.pdbx_seq_one_letter_code
_entity_poly.pdbx_strand_id
1 'polypeptide(L)'
;MTGSVSAQKQQTLHSGYPIDPVPFTSVKVTDSFWGQRLKASREVTIPLAFSKCEETGRYENFVKATHPSDEYKVGGFSFDDTDVYKTIEGASYSLQTYPDKKLEEYIDSVLVIVAAAQEPDGYLYTARTMNPKHPHDWSGPERWSEVENLSHEFYNLGHMVEGAVAYYQATGKRNFLDIAIRYADCVCKNIGEGPGQKRVIPGHQIAEMALVRLYTVTGDKKYLDQAKFFLDARGTTARKDIYLQSHKPVLEQEEAVGHAVRAGYMYSGMADVAAITGDSSYIKAIDKIWENIVGKKIYITGGIGARHAGEAFGDNYELPNLTAYNETCAAIGNVYMNYRLFLLHGDSKYFDVLELSLIHISEPTRPISI
;
A
#
# COMPACT_ATOMS: atom_id res chain seq x y z
N MET A 1 44.69 0.00 8.60
CA MET A 1 43.75 0.92 9.31
C MET A 1 42.35 0.53 8.88
N THR A 2 41.68 -0.28 9.66
CA THR A 2 40.30 -0.73 9.43
C THR A 2 39.37 0.31 10.05
N GLY A 3 38.87 1.21 9.20
CA GLY A 3 37.83 2.15 9.62
C GLY A 3 36.51 1.41 9.82
N SER A 4 36.09 1.24 11.06
CA SER A 4 34.71 0.83 11.37
C SER A 4 33.78 1.94 10.94
N VAL A 5 33.03 1.70 9.86
CA VAL A 5 31.86 2.53 9.52
C VAL A 5 30.82 2.25 10.61
N SER A 6 30.73 3.18 11.56
CA SER A 6 29.63 3.24 12.52
C SER A 6 28.34 3.43 11.74
N ALA A 7 27.51 2.39 11.64
CA ALA A 7 26.14 2.53 11.18
C ALA A 7 25.44 3.52 12.13
N GLN A 8 25.21 4.73 11.66
CA GLN A 8 24.39 5.71 12.36
C GLN A 8 23.01 5.06 12.52
N LYS A 9 22.62 4.72 13.76
CA LYS A 9 21.26 4.30 14.09
C LYS A 9 20.32 5.40 13.60
N GLN A 10 19.59 5.09 12.55
CA GLN A 10 18.55 5.98 12.02
C GLN A 10 17.50 6.15 13.11
N GLN A 11 17.29 7.38 13.52
CA GLN A 11 16.30 7.75 14.50
C GLN A 11 14.95 7.82 13.76
N THR A 12 14.25 6.69 13.68
CA THR A 12 12.82 6.71 13.31
C THR A 12 12.05 7.45 14.37
N LEU A 13 11.18 8.36 13.96
CA LEU A 13 10.26 9.02 14.88
C LEU A 13 9.36 7.96 15.53
N HIS A 14 8.94 8.21 16.77
CA HIS A 14 7.98 7.35 17.45
C HIS A 14 6.70 7.25 16.62
N SER A 15 6.17 6.03 16.44
CA SER A 15 4.99 5.76 15.60
C SER A 15 3.68 6.29 16.19
N GLY A 16 3.71 6.79 17.43
CA GLY A 16 2.53 7.25 18.17
C GLY A 16 1.68 6.14 18.79
N TYR A 17 1.96 4.89 18.45
CA TYR A 17 1.23 3.75 19.03
C TYR A 17 1.61 3.52 20.50
N PRO A 18 0.64 3.15 21.38
CA PRO A 18 0.92 2.79 22.77
C PRO A 18 1.82 1.57 22.94
N ILE A 19 1.80 0.65 21.95
CA ILE A 19 2.62 -0.56 21.95
C ILE A 19 3.71 -0.43 20.90
N ASP A 20 4.97 -0.54 21.35
CA ASP A 20 6.11 -0.61 20.43
C ASP A 20 6.38 -2.07 20.05
N PRO A 21 6.27 -2.42 18.78
CA PRO A 21 6.55 -3.78 18.34
C PRO A 21 8.04 -4.07 18.41
N VAL A 22 8.39 -5.30 18.81
CA VAL A 22 9.77 -5.78 18.67
C VAL A 22 10.14 -5.76 17.17
N PRO A 23 11.28 -5.16 16.78
CA PRO A 23 11.72 -5.18 15.41
C PRO A 23 11.81 -6.63 14.89
N PHE A 24 11.14 -6.92 13.78
CA PHE A 24 11.11 -8.29 13.24
C PHE A 24 12.51 -8.84 12.90
N THR A 25 13.48 -7.95 12.64
CA THR A 25 14.91 -8.29 12.47
C THR A 25 15.55 -8.87 13.74
N SER A 26 14.95 -8.64 14.92
CA SER A 26 15.35 -9.22 16.20
C SER A 26 14.69 -10.57 16.47
N VAL A 27 13.80 -11.02 15.60
CA VAL A 27 13.05 -12.28 15.73
C VAL A 27 13.62 -13.31 14.77
N LYS A 28 13.96 -14.50 15.29
CA LYS A 28 14.39 -15.63 14.47
C LYS A 28 13.27 -16.68 14.40
N VAL A 29 12.74 -16.88 13.20
CA VAL A 29 11.75 -17.93 12.93
C VAL A 29 12.48 -19.27 12.83
N THR A 30 12.16 -20.23 13.72
CA THR A 30 12.82 -21.54 13.79
C THR A 30 11.87 -22.71 13.60
N ASP A 31 10.57 -22.44 13.49
CA ASP A 31 9.55 -23.46 13.27
C ASP A 31 9.56 -24.00 11.83
N SER A 32 8.92 -25.16 11.63
CA SER A 32 8.87 -25.84 10.34
C SER A 32 7.76 -25.29 9.42
N PHE A 33 6.81 -24.52 9.94
CA PHE A 33 5.70 -23.98 9.17
C PHE A 33 6.06 -22.63 8.52
N TRP A 34 6.33 -21.60 9.33
CA TRP A 34 6.68 -20.27 8.81
C TRP A 34 8.08 -20.22 8.20
N GLY A 35 9.03 -20.97 8.77
CA GLY A 35 10.39 -21.05 8.25
C GLY A 35 10.46 -21.54 6.79
N GLN A 36 9.64 -22.53 6.43
CA GLN A 36 9.55 -23.01 5.03
C GLN A 36 8.93 -21.96 4.10
N ARG A 37 7.93 -21.20 4.56
CA ARG A 37 7.29 -20.14 3.77
C ARG A 37 8.23 -18.96 3.52
N LEU A 38 8.97 -18.55 4.54
CA LEU A 38 9.99 -17.52 4.39
C LEU A 38 11.10 -17.96 3.42
N LYS A 39 11.49 -19.25 3.48
CA LYS A 39 12.45 -19.82 2.53
C LYS A 39 11.90 -19.82 1.11
N ALA A 40 10.67 -20.29 0.91
CA ALA A 40 10.02 -20.28 -0.41
C ALA A 40 9.84 -18.86 -0.96
N SER A 41 9.48 -17.90 -0.13
CA SER A 41 9.38 -16.49 -0.53
C SER A 41 10.73 -15.98 -1.05
N ARG A 42 11.82 -16.21 -0.29
CA ARG A 42 13.15 -15.75 -0.67
C ARG A 42 13.70 -16.42 -1.92
N GLU A 43 13.57 -17.77 -2.00
CA GLU A 43 14.28 -18.57 -3.02
C GLU A 43 13.48 -18.76 -4.30
N VAL A 44 12.14 -18.58 -4.26
CA VAL A 44 11.24 -18.84 -5.38
C VAL A 44 10.37 -17.63 -5.70
N THR A 45 9.59 -17.12 -4.73
CA THR A 45 8.55 -16.12 -5.02
C THR A 45 9.15 -14.78 -5.44
N ILE A 46 10.16 -14.27 -4.72
CA ILE A 46 10.80 -13.00 -5.04
C ILE A 46 11.50 -13.04 -6.40
N PRO A 47 12.36 -14.04 -6.72
CA PRO A 47 12.95 -14.16 -8.05
C PRO A 47 11.91 -14.29 -9.16
N LEU A 48 10.85 -15.08 -8.95
CA LEU A 48 9.76 -15.23 -9.91
C LEU A 48 9.01 -13.91 -10.14
N ALA A 49 8.73 -13.14 -9.09
CA ALA A 49 8.03 -11.87 -9.20
C ALA A 49 8.85 -10.86 -10.04
N PHE A 50 10.16 -10.76 -9.83
CA PHE A 50 11.02 -9.93 -10.66
C PHE A 50 11.06 -10.40 -12.11
N SER A 51 11.19 -11.72 -12.36
CA SER A 51 11.12 -12.29 -13.71
C SER A 51 9.81 -11.94 -14.41
N LYS A 52 8.67 -11.98 -13.68
CA LYS A 52 7.38 -11.60 -14.24
C LYS A 52 7.27 -10.10 -14.51
N CYS A 53 7.85 -9.23 -13.69
CA CYS A 53 7.93 -7.80 -14.00
C CYS A 53 8.67 -7.56 -15.32
N GLU A 54 9.76 -8.28 -15.59
CA GLU A 54 10.49 -8.20 -16.85
C GLU A 54 9.68 -8.77 -18.03
N GLU A 55 9.23 -10.03 -17.91
CA GLU A 55 8.50 -10.74 -18.97
C GLU A 55 7.21 -10.04 -19.41
N THR A 56 6.54 -9.35 -18.49
CA THR A 56 5.27 -8.67 -18.75
C THR A 56 5.42 -7.18 -19.04
N GLY A 57 6.67 -6.71 -19.26
CA GLY A 57 6.97 -5.35 -19.72
C GLY A 57 6.87 -4.24 -18.68
N ARG A 58 6.85 -4.58 -17.35
CA ARG A 58 6.78 -3.54 -16.29
C ARG A 58 8.01 -2.64 -16.32
N TYR A 59 9.22 -3.19 -16.54
CA TYR A 59 10.44 -2.39 -16.69
C TYR A 59 10.43 -1.58 -17.98
N GLU A 60 9.92 -2.16 -19.07
CA GLU A 60 9.82 -1.47 -20.36
C GLU A 60 8.92 -0.24 -20.29
N ASN A 61 7.87 -0.24 -19.44
CA ASN A 61 7.03 0.92 -19.22
C ASN A 61 7.85 2.11 -18.69
N PHE A 62 8.74 1.89 -17.72
CA PHE A 62 9.63 2.94 -17.23
C PHE A 62 10.62 3.40 -18.32
N VAL A 63 11.19 2.48 -19.08
CA VAL A 63 12.09 2.84 -20.20
C VAL A 63 11.36 3.70 -21.22
N LYS A 64 10.14 3.33 -21.62
CA LYS A 64 9.31 4.12 -22.54
C LYS A 64 8.98 5.50 -21.98
N ALA A 65 8.74 5.60 -20.68
CA ALA A 65 8.45 6.87 -20.02
C ALA A 65 9.63 7.85 -20.04
N THR A 66 10.89 7.38 -20.25
CA THR A 66 12.05 8.26 -20.44
C THR A 66 12.05 8.95 -21.81
N HIS A 67 11.37 8.39 -22.80
CA HIS A 67 11.30 8.88 -24.17
C HIS A 67 9.84 8.83 -24.66
N PRO A 68 8.93 9.68 -24.13
CA PRO A 68 7.52 9.65 -24.48
C PRO A 68 7.29 9.75 -25.99
N SER A 69 6.36 8.94 -26.51
CA SER A 69 6.03 8.93 -27.94
C SER A 69 4.55 8.68 -28.17
N ASP A 70 3.98 9.39 -29.17
CA ASP A 70 2.61 9.19 -29.61
C ASP A 70 2.38 7.81 -30.26
N GLU A 71 3.46 7.10 -30.61
CA GLU A 71 3.42 5.76 -31.19
C GLU A 71 3.25 4.65 -30.14
N TYR A 72 3.51 4.94 -28.86
CA TYR A 72 3.37 3.93 -27.83
C TYR A 72 1.91 3.69 -27.52
N LYS A 73 1.53 2.41 -27.57
CA LYS A 73 0.24 1.95 -27.03
C LYS A 73 0.41 1.74 -25.55
N VAL A 74 -0.35 2.49 -24.77
CA VAL A 74 -0.44 2.34 -23.31
C VAL A 74 -1.51 1.31 -23.02
N GLY A 75 -1.10 0.12 -22.58
CA GLY A 75 -1.99 -1.01 -22.27
C GLY A 75 -1.72 -1.55 -20.86
N GLY A 76 -2.26 -2.74 -20.58
CA GLY A 76 -2.17 -3.34 -19.24
C GLY A 76 -3.12 -2.66 -18.25
N PHE A 77 -2.66 -2.47 -17.03
CA PHE A 77 -3.40 -1.74 -16.01
C PHE A 77 -2.73 -0.42 -15.70
N SER A 78 -3.51 0.57 -15.31
CA SER A 78 -3.00 1.88 -14.91
C SER A 78 -2.08 1.86 -13.68
N PHE A 79 -2.04 0.74 -12.98
CA PHE A 79 -1.22 0.51 -11.78
C PHE A 79 -0.07 -0.50 -11.98
N ASP A 80 0.30 -0.82 -13.20
CA ASP A 80 1.37 -1.78 -13.53
C ASP A 80 2.72 -1.42 -12.88
N ASP A 81 3.01 -0.14 -12.67
CA ASP A 81 4.23 0.32 -11.97
C ASP A 81 4.32 -0.26 -10.55
N THR A 82 3.19 -0.50 -9.90
CA THR A 82 3.15 -1.00 -8.52
C THR A 82 3.64 -2.43 -8.39
N ASP A 83 3.63 -3.23 -9.44
CA ASP A 83 4.17 -4.59 -9.43
C ASP A 83 5.68 -4.55 -9.12
N VAL A 84 6.39 -3.57 -9.68
CA VAL A 84 7.81 -3.35 -9.39
C VAL A 84 8.01 -2.89 -7.95
N TYR A 85 7.23 -1.92 -7.48
CA TYR A 85 7.37 -1.36 -6.13
C TYR A 85 7.06 -2.39 -5.04
N LYS A 86 6.00 -3.17 -5.19
CA LYS A 86 5.61 -4.26 -4.27
C LYS A 86 6.64 -5.38 -4.23
N THR A 87 7.20 -5.73 -5.40
CA THR A 87 8.25 -6.75 -5.46
C THR A 87 9.52 -6.29 -4.75
N ILE A 88 9.92 -5.02 -4.92
CA ILE A 88 11.04 -4.42 -4.18
C ILE A 88 10.73 -4.36 -2.68
N GLU A 89 9.50 -4.05 -2.28
CA GLU A 89 9.10 -4.03 -0.87
C GLU A 89 9.27 -5.42 -0.23
N GLY A 90 8.71 -6.46 -0.84
CA GLY A 90 8.85 -7.84 -0.36
C GLY A 90 10.30 -8.32 -0.31
N ALA A 91 11.09 -7.99 -1.33
CA ALA A 91 12.52 -8.27 -1.37
C ALA A 91 13.29 -7.55 -0.26
N SER A 92 12.92 -6.31 0.04
CA SER A 92 13.54 -5.49 1.10
C SER A 92 13.31 -6.08 2.49
N TYR A 93 12.13 -6.59 2.79
CA TYR A 93 11.88 -7.32 4.03
C TYR A 93 12.71 -8.61 4.13
N SER A 94 12.90 -9.31 3.01
CA SER A 94 13.80 -10.48 2.96
C SER A 94 15.24 -10.08 3.22
N LEU A 95 15.73 -9.00 2.60
CA LEU A 95 17.10 -8.49 2.80
C LEU A 95 17.40 -8.09 4.25
N GLN A 96 16.42 -7.59 5.00
CA GLN A 96 16.59 -7.23 6.41
C GLN A 96 16.91 -8.45 7.31
N THR A 97 16.41 -9.63 6.95
CA THR A 97 16.61 -10.87 7.72
C THR A 97 17.64 -11.79 7.10
N TYR A 98 17.77 -11.76 5.79
CA TYR A 98 18.69 -12.58 4.99
C TYR A 98 19.42 -11.72 3.96
N PRO A 99 20.53 -11.06 4.36
CA PRO A 99 21.27 -10.19 3.45
C PRO A 99 21.76 -10.93 2.21
N ASP A 100 21.47 -10.38 1.04
CA ASP A 100 21.87 -10.91 -0.28
C ASP A 100 22.35 -9.75 -1.17
N LYS A 101 23.67 -9.67 -1.35
CA LYS A 101 24.28 -8.60 -2.13
C LYS A 101 23.88 -8.62 -3.61
N LYS A 102 23.66 -9.80 -4.20
CA LYS A 102 23.24 -9.91 -5.61
C LYS A 102 21.82 -9.39 -5.81
N LEU A 103 20.91 -9.72 -4.88
CA LEU A 103 19.55 -9.19 -4.90
C LEU A 103 19.55 -7.67 -4.72
N GLU A 104 20.36 -7.15 -3.80
CA GLU A 104 20.50 -5.71 -3.60
C GLU A 104 21.02 -4.99 -4.85
N GLU A 105 22.09 -5.49 -5.48
CA GLU A 105 22.64 -4.94 -6.73
C GLU A 105 21.62 -5.01 -7.89
N TYR A 106 20.83 -6.07 -7.95
CA TYR A 106 19.76 -6.19 -8.95
C TYR A 106 18.68 -5.13 -8.72
N ILE A 107 18.22 -4.95 -7.47
CA ILE A 107 17.24 -3.90 -7.14
C ILE A 107 17.80 -2.52 -7.50
N ASP A 108 19.06 -2.23 -7.20
CA ASP A 108 19.69 -0.96 -7.57
C ASP A 108 19.64 -0.73 -9.10
N SER A 109 19.87 -1.78 -9.90
CA SER A 109 19.80 -1.67 -11.36
C SER A 109 18.38 -1.35 -11.85
N VAL A 110 17.35 -1.94 -11.23
CA VAL A 110 15.95 -1.62 -11.53
C VAL A 110 15.62 -0.18 -11.13
N LEU A 111 16.12 0.28 -9.98
CA LEU A 111 15.90 1.65 -9.50
C LEU A 111 16.51 2.72 -10.39
N VAL A 112 17.58 2.41 -11.13
CA VAL A 112 18.12 3.33 -12.17
C VAL A 112 17.08 3.60 -13.25
N ILE A 113 16.38 2.55 -13.71
CA ILE A 113 15.33 2.66 -14.73
C ILE A 113 14.14 3.45 -14.20
N VAL A 114 13.71 3.16 -12.97
CA VAL A 114 12.61 3.88 -12.29
C VAL A 114 12.95 5.36 -12.12
N ALA A 115 14.16 5.68 -11.66
CA ALA A 115 14.60 7.05 -11.47
C ALA A 115 14.62 7.86 -12.77
N ALA A 116 15.05 7.22 -13.88
CA ALA A 116 15.11 7.86 -15.18
C ALA A 116 13.73 8.23 -15.74
N ALA A 117 12.68 7.50 -15.36
CA ALA A 117 11.31 7.75 -15.79
C ALA A 117 10.62 8.89 -15.02
N GLN A 118 11.20 9.37 -13.92
CA GLN A 118 10.60 10.42 -13.09
C GLN A 118 10.70 11.78 -13.77
N GLU A 119 9.58 12.46 -13.92
CA GLU A 119 9.52 13.79 -14.52
C GLU A 119 10.22 14.86 -13.64
N PRO A 120 10.65 15.99 -14.24
CA PRO A 120 11.44 17.00 -13.51
C PRO A 120 10.78 17.56 -12.25
N ASP A 121 9.44 17.61 -12.21
CA ASP A 121 8.67 18.07 -11.06
C ASP A 121 8.40 16.98 -10.01
N GLY A 122 8.93 15.77 -10.23
CA GLY A 122 8.80 14.63 -9.35
C GLY A 122 7.64 13.69 -9.67
N TYR A 123 6.76 14.03 -10.61
CA TYR A 123 5.69 13.13 -11.01
C TYR A 123 6.24 11.82 -11.61
N LEU A 124 5.63 10.68 -11.26
CA LEU A 124 6.01 9.38 -11.80
C LEU A 124 4.78 8.47 -11.91
N TYR A 125 4.33 8.28 -13.14
CA TYR A 125 3.19 7.41 -13.46
C TYR A 125 3.27 7.03 -14.94
N THR A 126 3.82 5.85 -15.24
CA THR A 126 4.15 5.47 -16.61
C THR A 126 2.93 5.35 -17.51
N ALA A 127 1.79 4.91 -16.96
CA ALA A 127 0.51 4.81 -17.66
C ALA A 127 0.05 6.15 -18.32
N ARG A 128 0.65 7.26 -17.91
CA ARG A 128 0.43 8.56 -18.52
C ARG A 128 1.66 9.08 -19.26
N THR A 129 2.82 8.97 -18.63
CA THR A 129 4.06 9.59 -19.14
C THR A 129 4.54 8.98 -20.45
N MET A 130 4.31 7.68 -20.68
CA MET A 130 4.72 7.01 -21.93
C MET A 130 4.11 7.65 -23.18
N ASN A 131 2.84 8.03 -23.14
CA ASN A 131 2.14 8.71 -24.23
C ASN A 131 1.21 9.79 -23.65
N PRO A 132 1.69 11.02 -23.45
CA PRO A 132 0.89 12.07 -22.82
C PRO A 132 -0.34 12.51 -23.62
N LYS A 133 -0.36 12.30 -24.95
CA LYS A 133 -1.53 12.62 -25.79
C LYS A 133 -2.60 11.54 -25.75
N HIS A 134 -2.18 10.27 -25.61
CA HIS A 134 -3.05 9.12 -25.55
C HIS A 134 -2.65 8.24 -24.36
N PRO A 135 -2.82 8.75 -23.12
CA PRO A 135 -2.48 7.98 -21.92
C PRO A 135 -3.42 6.77 -21.77
N HIS A 136 -3.16 5.94 -20.78
CA HIS A 136 -4.08 4.85 -20.42
C HIS A 136 -5.50 5.38 -20.22
N ASP A 137 -6.51 4.66 -20.73
CA ASP A 137 -7.93 5.10 -20.71
C ASP A 137 -8.43 5.51 -19.32
N TRP A 138 -7.89 4.89 -18.26
CA TRP A 138 -8.24 5.21 -16.88
C TRP A 138 -7.53 6.45 -16.31
N SER A 139 -6.52 6.98 -17.00
CA SER A 139 -5.72 8.11 -16.51
C SER A 139 -6.40 9.46 -16.71
N GLY A 140 -7.41 9.51 -17.58
CA GLY A 140 -8.09 10.76 -17.92
C GLY A 140 -7.23 11.72 -18.77
N PRO A 141 -7.80 12.88 -19.17
CA PRO A 141 -7.12 13.82 -20.07
C PRO A 141 -5.97 14.59 -19.40
N GLU A 142 -6.04 14.79 -18.09
CA GLU A 142 -5.04 15.56 -17.33
C GLU A 142 -4.56 14.78 -16.10
N ARG A 143 -3.40 15.16 -15.55
CA ARG A 143 -2.95 14.68 -14.25
C ARG A 143 -4.02 14.95 -13.20
N TRP A 144 -4.27 13.99 -12.34
CA TRP A 144 -5.18 14.06 -11.19
C TRP A 144 -6.67 14.17 -11.55
N SER A 145 -7.05 14.12 -12.85
CA SER A 145 -8.46 14.26 -13.25
C SER A 145 -9.33 13.05 -12.88
N GLU A 146 -8.74 11.85 -12.87
CA GLU A 146 -9.46 10.59 -12.61
C GLU A 146 -8.98 9.86 -11.34
N VAL A 147 -8.30 10.55 -10.43
CA VAL A 147 -7.76 9.92 -9.19
C VAL A 147 -8.84 9.42 -8.25
N GLU A 148 -10.01 10.07 -8.25
CA GLU A 148 -11.19 9.60 -7.50
C GLU A 148 -11.94 8.47 -8.22
N ASN A 149 -11.45 8.01 -9.36
CA ASN A 149 -12.01 6.91 -10.14
C ASN A 149 -11.00 5.77 -10.28
N LEU A 150 -10.35 5.67 -11.41
CA LEU A 150 -9.54 4.50 -11.77
C LEU A 150 -8.09 4.83 -12.16
N SER A 151 -7.64 6.10 -12.12
CA SER A 151 -6.29 6.43 -12.59
C SER A 151 -5.19 5.79 -11.76
N HIS A 152 -5.40 5.53 -10.50
CA HIS A 152 -4.43 4.89 -9.59
C HIS A 152 -3.12 5.68 -9.38
N GLU A 153 -3.07 6.97 -9.68
CA GLU A 153 -1.87 7.80 -9.47
C GLU A 153 -1.45 7.78 -7.99
N PHE A 154 -2.41 7.93 -7.05
CA PHE A 154 -2.09 7.87 -5.62
C PHE A 154 -1.85 6.45 -5.10
N TYR A 155 -2.41 5.44 -5.76
CA TYR A 155 -2.09 4.04 -5.48
C TYR A 155 -0.63 3.73 -5.84
N ASN A 156 -0.16 4.23 -6.99
CA ASN A 156 1.24 4.14 -7.39
C ASN A 156 2.16 4.86 -6.40
N LEU A 157 1.80 6.08 -5.97
CA LEU A 157 2.54 6.78 -4.91
C LEU A 157 2.63 5.95 -3.63
N GLY A 158 1.51 5.41 -3.17
CA GLY A 158 1.46 4.67 -1.91
C GLY A 158 2.39 3.47 -1.92
N HIS A 159 2.29 2.59 -2.92
CA HIS A 159 3.17 1.43 -3.03
C HIS A 159 4.64 1.79 -3.29
N MET A 160 4.90 2.87 -4.02
CA MET A 160 6.26 3.38 -4.16
C MET A 160 6.86 3.77 -2.81
N VAL A 161 6.12 4.52 -2.01
CA VAL A 161 6.58 4.96 -0.68
C VAL A 161 6.81 3.77 0.25
N GLU A 162 5.89 2.80 0.29
CA GLU A 162 6.03 1.59 1.10
C GLU A 162 7.30 0.81 0.72
N GLY A 163 7.50 0.57 -0.59
CA GLY A 163 8.71 -0.10 -1.09
C GLY A 163 9.99 0.69 -0.82
N ALA A 164 9.95 2.01 -0.98
CA ALA A 164 11.11 2.87 -0.79
C ALA A 164 11.55 2.94 0.68
N VAL A 165 10.60 3.04 1.61
CA VAL A 165 10.90 3.02 3.04
C VAL A 165 11.45 1.65 3.45
N ALA A 166 10.85 0.55 2.96
CA ALA A 166 11.35 -0.79 3.24
C ALA A 166 12.79 -0.98 2.73
N TYR A 167 13.10 -0.52 1.52
CA TYR A 167 14.44 -0.61 0.94
C TYR A 167 15.47 0.24 1.69
N TYR A 168 15.07 1.45 2.09
CA TYR A 168 15.91 2.31 2.92
C TYR A 168 16.21 1.67 4.28
N GLN A 169 15.21 1.08 4.93
CA GLN A 169 15.38 0.38 6.21
C GLN A 169 16.27 -0.88 6.08
N ALA A 170 16.19 -1.57 4.94
CA ALA A 170 16.98 -2.76 4.68
C ALA A 170 18.47 -2.45 4.41
N THR A 171 18.75 -1.40 3.64
CA THR A 171 20.07 -1.16 3.04
C THR A 171 20.74 0.13 3.52
N GLY A 172 20.00 1.08 4.06
CA GLY A 172 20.46 2.44 4.33
C GLY A 172 20.58 3.32 3.08
N LYS A 173 20.32 2.80 1.88
CA LYS A 173 20.43 3.55 0.62
C LYS A 173 19.20 4.44 0.40
N ARG A 174 19.44 5.65 -0.07
CA ARG A 174 18.39 6.65 -0.30
C ARG A 174 17.86 6.68 -1.73
N ASN A 175 18.48 5.95 -2.66
CA ASN A 175 18.15 6.02 -4.08
C ASN A 175 16.64 5.86 -4.37
N PHE A 176 15.97 4.86 -3.78
CA PHE A 176 14.52 4.70 -3.94
C PHE A 176 13.72 5.69 -3.08
N LEU A 177 14.18 5.96 -1.85
CA LEU A 177 13.54 6.92 -0.97
C LEU A 177 13.50 8.33 -1.57
N ASP A 178 14.56 8.77 -2.23
CA ASP A 178 14.60 10.10 -2.85
C ASP A 178 13.65 10.22 -4.07
N ILE A 179 13.44 9.13 -4.83
CA ILE A 179 12.41 9.06 -5.88
C ILE A 179 11.02 9.22 -5.27
N ALA A 180 10.72 8.46 -4.21
CA ALA A 180 9.44 8.49 -3.54
C ALA A 180 9.15 9.86 -2.88
N ILE A 181 10.15 10.48 -2.27
CA ILE A 181 10.08 11.84 -1.71
C ILE A 181 9.69 12.84 -2.79
N ARG A 182 10.36 12.82 -3.94
CA ARG A 182 10.06 13.74 -5.05
C ARG A 182 8.63 13.59 -5.55
N TYR A 183 8.12 12.35 -5.64
CA TYR A 183 6.74 12.13 -6.06
C TYR A 183 5.73 12.56 -4.97
N ALA A 184 6.00 12.27 -3.71
CA ALA A 184 5.19 12.75 -2.59
C ALA A 184 5.16 14.29 -2.52
N ASP A 185 6.29 14.96 -2.76
CA ASP A 185 6.39 16.41 -2.82
C ASP A 185 5.57 16.99 -3.98
N CYS A 186 5.61 16.35 -5.14
CA CYS A 186 4.76 16.71 -6.27
C CYS A 186 3.27 16.63 -5.90
N VAL A 187 2.85 15.58 -5.20
CA VAL A 187 1.47 15.44 -4.72
C VAL A 187 1.13 16.52 -3.70
N CYS A 188 1.93 16.70 -2.65
CA CYS A 188 1.69 17.72 -1.63
C CYS A 188 1.61 19.15 -2.20
N LYS A 189 2.33 19.43 -3.29
CA LYS A 189 2.29 20.72 -3.98
C LYS A 189 1.00 20.95 -4.75
N ASN A 190 0.45 19.91 -5.37
CA ASN A 190 -0.67 20.02 -6.31
C ASN A 190 -2.04 19.67 -5.70
N ILE A 191 -2.07 18.96 -4.57
CA ILE A 191 -3.29 18.40 -3.97
C ILE A 191 -3.47 18.96 -2.56
N GLY A 192 -4.67 19.48 -2.28
CA GLY A 192 -5.00 20.09 -1.00
C GLY A 192 -6.13 21.09 -1.10
N GLU A 193 -6.14 22.06 -0.18
CA GLU A 193 -7.13 23.17 -0.10
C GLU A 193 -6.49 24.53 -0.34
N GLY A 194 -5.20 24.59 -0.63
CA GLY A 194 -4.47 25.82 -0.89
C GLY A 194 -4.74 26.40 -2.28
N PRO A 195 -4.34 27.66 -2.52
CA PRO A 195 -4.48 28.28 -3.82
C PRO A 195 -3.79 27.49 -4.94
N GLY A 196 -4.55 27.12 -5.97
CA GLY A 196 -4.06 26.35 -7.12
C GLY A 196 -3.97 24.83 -6.91
N GLN A 197 -4.27 24.34 -5.72
CA GLN A 197 -4.34 22.90 -5.45
C GLN A 197 -5.70 22.31 -5.89
N LYS A 198 -5.68 21.04 -6.28
CA LYS A 198 -6.90 20.28 -6.57
C LYS A 198 -7.39 19.59 -5.29
N ARG A 199 -8.67 19.75 -4.96
CA ARG A 199 -9.31 19.08 -3.82
C ARG A 199 -9.89 17.74 -4.25
N VAL A 200 -9.04 16.72 -4.28
CA VAL A 200 -9.34 15.35 -4.69
C VAL A 200 -8.75 14.35 -3.69
N ILE A 201 -9.27 13.13 -3.69
CA ILE A 201 -8.89 12.04 -2.79
C ILE A 201 -8.41 10.81 -3.57
N PRO A 202 -7.65 9.89 -2.97
CA PRO A 202 -7.33 8.61 -3.59
C PRO A 202 -8.59 7.81 -3.92
N GLY A 203 -8.79 7.44 -5.17
CA GLY A 203 -9.83 6.50 -5.56
C GLY A 203 -9.52 5.10 -5.02
N HIS A 204 -8.27 4.66 -5.13
CA HIS A 204 -7.76 3.51 -4.41
C HIS A 204 -6.83 3.98 -3.29
N GLN A 205 -7.22 3.68 -2.05
CA GLN A 205 -6.47 4.03 -0.85
C GLN A 205 -5.17 3.20 -0.78
N ILE A 206 -4.21 3.72 -0.12
CA ILE A 206 -2.92 3.29 0.39
C ILE A 206 -2.02 4.50 0.64
N ALA A 207 -2.20 5.58 -0.13
CA ALA A 207 -1.39 6.79 0.02
C ALA A 207 -1.46 7.35 1.46
N GLU A 208 -2.60 7.20 2.13
CA GLU A 208 -2.83 7.66 3.49
C GLU A 208 -1.84 7.01 4.47
N MET A 209 -1.78 5.67 4.52
CA MET A 209 -0.87 4.96 5.41
C MET A 209 0.61 5.12 4.99
N ALA A 210 0.88 5.12 3.70
CA ALA A 210 2.22 5.26 3.17
C ALA A 210 2.84 6.64 3.48
N LEU A 211 2.07 7.72 3.35
CA LEU A 211 2.53 9.06 3.69
C LEU A 211 2.81 9.23 5.19
N VAL A 212 2.02 8.58 6.06
CA VAL A 212 2.35 8.51 7.49
C VAL A 212 3.69 7.80 7.70
N ARG A 213 3.91 6.69 7.01
CA ARG A 213 5.18 5.97 7.08
C ARG A 213 6.35 6.82 6.56
N LEU A 214 6.14 7.59 5.48
CA LEU A 214 7.15 8.53 4.99
C LEU A 214 7.47 9.62 6.01
N TYR A 215 6.45 10.14 6.70
CA TYR A 215 6.64 11.07 7.82
C TYR A 215 7.52 10.47 8.92
N THR A 216 7.29 9.22 9.34
CA THR A 216 8.09 8.60 10.42
C THR A 216 9.57 8.46 10.07
N VAL A 217 9.92 8.36 8.79
CA VAL A 217 11.30 8.23 8.32
C VAL A 217 11.96 9.58 8.05
N THR A 218 11.19 10.56 7.55
CA THR A 218 11.73 11.88 7.15
C THR A 218 11.60 12.95 8.22
N GLY A 219 10.62 12.84 9.11
CA GLY A 219 10.25 13.90 10.06
C GLY A 219 9.49 15.07 9.44
N ASP A 220 9.24 15.06 8.13
CA ASP A 220 8.57 16.17 7.44
C ASP A 220 7.06 16.08 7.59
N LYS A 221 6.50 16.98 8.40
CA LYS A 221 5.09 17.03 8.77
C LYS A 221 4.13 17.14 7.58
N LYS A 222 4.58 17.68 6.44
CA LYS A 222 3.72 17.83 5.25
C LYS A 222 3.13 16.49 4.78
N TYR A 223 3.85 15.38 4.97
CA TYR A 223 3.34 14.06 4.60
C TYR A 223 2.23 13.56 5.53
N LEU A 224 2.37 13.81 6.83
CA LEU A 224 1.29 13.53 7.79
C LEU A 224 0.06 14.41 7.51
N ASP A 225 0.28 15.70 7.22
CA ASP A 225 -0.80 16.64 6.90
C ASP A 225 -1.51 16.22 5.60
N GLN A 226 -0.77 15.74 4.59
CA GLN A 226 -1.36 15.23 3.35
C GLN A 226 -2.14 13.93 3.56
N ALA A 227 -1.65 13.01 4.39
CA ALA A 227 -2.37 11.79 4.76
C ALA A 227 -3.70 12.13 5.46
N LYS A 228 -3.66 13.05 6.43
CA LYS A 228 -4.84 13.53 7.14
C LYS A 228 -5.82 14.23 6.20
N PHE A 229 -5.32 15.08 5.29
CA PHE A 229 -6.16 15.73 4.28
C PHE A 229 -6.95 14.72 3.44
N PHE A 230 -6.31 13.65 2.95
CA PHE A 230 -6.99 12.62 2.17
C PHE A 230 -8.13 11.94 2.94
N LEU A 231 -7.93 11.70 4.24
CA LEU A 231 -8.97 11.13 5.11
C LEU A 231 -10.10 12.14 5.39
N ASP A 232 -9.78 13.38 5.77
CA ASP A 232 -10.76 14.39 6.13
C ASP A 232 -11.60 14.85 4.91
N ALA A 233 -10.97 14.89 3.73
CA ALA A 233 -11.67 15.23 2.50
C ALA A 233 -12.59 14.12 1.99
N ARG A 234 -12.33 12.86 2.38
CA ARG A 234 -13.13 11.71 1.94
C ARG A 234 -14.57 11.83 2.41
N GLY A 235 -15.50 11.64 1.49
CA GLY A 235 -16.92 11.84 1.75
C GLY A 235 -17.36 13.30 1.76
N THR A 236 -16.44 14.25 1.47
CA THR A 236 -16.75 15.68 1.35
C THR A 236 -16.41 16.26 -0.02
N THR A 237 -15.76 15.49 -0.90
CA THR A 237 -15.58 15.85 -2.32
C THR A 237 -16.88 15.71 -3.10
N ALA A 238 -16.90 16.11 -4.37
CA ALA A 238 -18.09 16.03 -5.21
C ALA A 238 -18.55 14.58 -5.44
N ARG A 239 -17.60 13.65 -5.50
CA ARG A 239 -17.91 12.23 -5.75
C ARG A 239 -18.32 11.51 -4.47
N LYS A 240 -19.58 11.05 -4.45
CA LYS A 240 -20.14 10.21 -3.38
C LYS A 240 -20.31 8.80 -3.91
N ASP A 241 -19.46 7.89 -3.46
CA ASP A 241 -19.45 6.53 -3.99
C ASP A 241 -19.16 5.52 -2.87
N ILE A 242 -20.05 4.57 -2.72
CA ILE A 242 -19.90 3.48 -1.74
C ILE A 242 -18.67 2.61 -2.06
N TYR A 243 -18.42 2.38 -3.35
CA TYR A 243 -17.30 1.58 -3.83
C TYR A 243 -15.94 2.11 -3.35
N LEU A 244 -15.82 3.44 -3.24
CA LEU A 244 -14.60 4.14 -2.82
C LEU A 244 -14.62 4.54 -1.34
N GLN A 245 -15.58 4.08 -0.56
CA GLN A 245 -15.81 4.53 0.82
C GLN A 245 -15.96 6.07 0.94
N SER A 246 -16.40 6.76 -0.13
CA SER A 246 -16.61 8.22 -0.14
C SER A 246 -18.08 8.63 -0.04
N HIS A 247 -18.97 7.71 0.30
CA HIS A 247 -20.41 7.94 0.44
C HIS A 247 -20.76 8.88 1.60
N LYS A 248 -19.92 8.94 2.63
CA LYS A 248 -19.99 9.86 3.76
C LYS A 248 -18.61 10.09 4.39
N PRO A 249 -18.41 11.15 5.19
CA PRO A 249 -17.16 11.39 5.89
C PRO A 249 -16.69 10.17 6.68
N VAL A 250 -15.37 9.93 6.74
CA VAL A 250 -14.81 8.73 7.37
C VAL A 250 -15.19 8.57 8.85
N LEU A 251 -15.32 9.69 9.56
CA LEU A 251 -15.70 9.70 10.99
C LEU A 251 -17.15 9.32 11.24
N GLU A 252 -18.00 9.35 10.21
CA GLU A 252 -19.43 8.99 10.28
C GLU A 252 -19.69 7.56 9.76
N GLN A 253 -18.64 6.86 9.32
CA GLN A 253 -18.77 5.49 8.84
C GLN A 253 -18.81 4.51 10.01
N GLU A 254 -19.74 3.56 9.95
CA GLU A 254 -19.96 2.54 11.00
C GLU A 254 -20.01 1.13 10.42
N GLU A 255 -19.94 1.01 9.12
CA GLU A 255 -20.07 -0.24 8.37
C GLU A 255 -19.02 -0.34 7.28
N ALA A 256 -18.43 -1.52 7.11
CA ALA A 256 -17.53 -1.81 6.02
C ALA A 256 -18.33 -2.02 4.73
N VAL A 257 -18.04 -1.21 3.71
CA VAL A 257 -18.75 -1.20 2.43
C VAL A 257 -17.80 -1.03 1.26
N GLY A 258 -18.26 -1.35 0.06
CA GLY A 258 -17.51 -1.14 -1.17
C GLY A 258 -16.31 -2.09 -1.30
N HIS A 259 -15.34 -1.69 -2.08
CA HIS A 259 -14.16 -2.49 -2.39
C HIS A 259 -13.33 -2.80 -1.13
N ALA A 260 -13.11 -4.08 -0.85
CA ALA A 260 -12.60 -4.53 0.44
C ALA A 260 -11.11 -4.15 0.68
N VAL A 261 -10.28 -4.17 -0.38
CA VAL A 261 -8.85 -3.77 -0.28
C VAL A 261 -8.74 -2.28 0.03
N ARG A 262 -9.46 -1.44 -0.73
CA ARG A 262 -9.51 0.02 -0.51
C ARG A 262 -9.90 0.35 0.92
N ALA A 263 -10.92 -0.32 1.44
CA ALA A 263 -11.40 -0.18 2.80
C ALA A 263 -10.32 -0.53 3.83
N GLY A 264 -9.71 -1.71 3.74
CA GLY A 264 -8.67 -2.16 4.66
C GLY A 264 -7.46 -1.21 4.72
N TYR A 265 -7.04 -0.67 3.58
CA TYR A 265 -5.96 0.31 3.51
C TYR A 265 -6.36 1.66 4.11
N MET A 266 -7.59 2.12 3.87
CA MET A 266 -8.11 3.35 4.47
C MET A 266 -8.15 3.24 6.00
N TYR A 267 -8.69 2.15 6.54
CA TYR A 267 -8.78 1.94 7.98
C TYR A 267 -7.39 1.86 8.63
N SER A 268 -6.42 1.29 7.92
CA SER A 268 -5.01 1.31 8.34
C SER A 268 -4.45 2.73 8.41
N GLY A 269 -4.70 3.56 7.38
CA GLY A 269 -4.29 4.97 7.37
C GLY A 269 -4.96 5.79 8.47
N MET A 270 -6.25 5.53 8.75
CA MET A 270 -6.97 6.17 9.87
C MET A 270 -6.33 5.83 11.21
N ALA A 271 -5.93 4.57 11.42
CA ALA A 271 -5.23 4.14 12.63
C ALA A 271 -3.86 4.82 12.78
N ASP A 272 -3.08 4.89 11.69
CA ASP A 272 -1.76 5.53 11.69
C ASP A 272 -1.85 7.03 12.01
N VAL A 273 -2.80 7.75 11.39
CA VAL A 273 -3.03 9.19 11.67
C VAL A 273 -3.49 9.37 13.11
N ALA A 274 -4.43 8.55 13.60
CA ALA A 274 -4.90 8.61 14.98
C ALA A 274 -3.78 8.40 16.00
N ALA A 275 -2.91 7.42 15.76
CA ALA A 275 -1.80 7.11 16.66
C ALA A 275 -0.84 8.30 16.83
N ILE A 276 -0.49 8.96 15.72
CA ILE A 276 0.46 10.09 15.75
C ILE A 276 -0.17 11.38 16.24
N THR A 277 -1.43 11.66 15.84
CA THR A 277 -2.10 12.92 16.18
C THR A 277 -2.82 12.90 17.52
N GLY A 278 -3.10 11.71 18.07
CA GLY A 278 -3.93 11.54 19.25
C GLY A 278 -5.44 11.75 19.00
N ASP A 279 -5.86 11.83 17.73
CA ASP A 279 -7.26 12.06 17.37
C ASP A 279 -8.09 10.79 17.55
N SER A 280 -8.74 10.68 18.72
CA SER A 280 -9.58 9.52 19.07
C SER A 280 -10.85 9.39 18.22
N SER A 281 -11.21 10.37 17.43
CA SER A 281 -12.42 10.29 16.57
C SER A 281 -12.26 9.24 15.48
N TYR A 282 -11.06 9.13 14.89
CA TYR A 282 -10.75 8.07 13.94
C TYR A 282 -10.84 6.67 14.59
N ILE A 283 -10.31 6.53 15.81
CA ILE A 283 -10.33 5.26 16.55
C ILE A 283 -11.77 4.81 16.76
N LYS A 284 -12.65 5.70 17.20
CA LYS A 284 -14.08 5.38 17.41
C LYS A 284 -14.78 4.90 16.13
N ALA A 285 -14.45 5.49 14.99
CA ALA A 285 -15.00 5.07 13.70
C ALA A 285 -14.48 3.69 13.29
N ILE A 286 -13.17 3.46 13.42
CA ILE A 286 -12.55 2.19 13.03
C ILE A 286 -13.03 1.05 13.91
N ASP A 287 -13.20 1.28 15.21
CA ASP A 287 -13.69 0.26 16.17
C ASP A 287 -15.09 -0.23 15.77
N LYS A 288 -16.00 0.67 15.43
CA LYS A 288 -17.34 0.29 14.94
C LYS A 288 -17.28 -0.49 13.63
N ILE A 289 -16.42 -0.06 12.71
CA ILE A 289 -16.23 -0.74 11.43
C ILE A 289 -15.63 -2.13 11.65
N TRP A 290 -14.67 -2.27 12.54
CA TRP A 290 -14.08 -3.54 12.90
C TRP A 290 -15.11 -4.51 13.47
N GLU A 291 -15.95 -4.04 14.40
CA GLU A 291 -17.06 -4.82 14.96
C GLU A 291 -18.05 -5.27 13.86
N ASN A 292 -18.31 -4.41 12.87
CA ASN A 292 -19.16 -4.78 11.74
C ASN A 292 -18.50 -5.87 10.87
N ILE A 293 -17.19 -5.73 10.56
CA ILE A 293 -16.45 -6.73 9.77
C ILE A 293 -16.46 -8.08 10.49
N VAL A 294 -15.97 -8.12 11.73
CA VAL A 294 -15.76 -9.38 12.47
C VAL A 294 -17.07 -10.02 12.87
N GLY A 295 -18.07 -9.21 13.24
CA GLY A 295 -19.36 -9.74 13.66
C GLY A 295 -20.29 -10.16 12.52
N LYS A 296 -20.08 -9.68 11.28
CA LYS A 296 -21.11 -9.82 10.23
C LYS A 296 -20.56 -10.08 8.81
N LYS A 297 -19.28 -9.85 8.53
CA LYS A 297 -18.74 -9.84 7.14
C LYS A 297 -17.46 -10.63 6.93
N ILE A 298 -16.93 -11.26 7.96
CA ILE A 298 -15.76 -12.13 7.89
C ILE A 298 -16.17 -13.58 7.66
N TYR A 299 -15.42 -14.28 6.83
CA TYR A 299 -15.56 -15.72 6.63
C TYR A 299 -14.79 -16.49 7.71
N ILE A 300 -15.21 -17.72 7.96
CA ILE A 300 -14.54 -18.62 8.93
C ILE A 300 -13.04 -18.82 8.63
N THR A 301 -12.63 -18.61 7.39
CA THR A 301 -11.23 -18.67 6.93
C THR A 301 -10.47 -17.35 7.14
N GLY A 302 -11.08 -16.32 7.70
CA GLY A 302 -10.49 -14.99 7.82
C GLY A 302 -10.60 -14.13 6.55
N GLY A 303 -11.18 -14.65 5.46
CA GLY A 303 -11.43 -13.89 4.24
C GLY A 303 -12.49 -12.82 4.44
N ILE A 304 -12.36 -11.72 3.71
CA ILE A 304 -13.34 -10.62 3.62
C ILE A 304 -13.58 -10.24 2.17
N GLY A 305 -14.68 -9.52 1.89
CA GLY A 305 -15.01 -9.12 0.52
C GLY A 305 -15.76 -10.23 -0.23
N ALA A 306 -17.03 -10.45 0.10
CA ALA A 306 -17.84 -11.57 -0.39
C ALA A 306 -18.17 -11.51 -1.88
N ARG A 307 -18.34 -10.29 -2.42
CA ARG A 307 -18.86 -10.06 -3.79
C ARG A 307 -17.73 -9.98 -4.81
N HIS A 308 -17.84 -10.75 -5.89
CA HIS A 308 -16.95 -10.61 -7.05
C HIS A 308 -17.18 -9.26 -7.75
N ALA A 309 -18.45 -8.85 -7.91
CA ALA A 309 -18.75 -7.54 -8.49
C ALA A 309 -18.22 -6.41 -7.62
N GLY A 310 -17.26 -5.67 -8.14
CA GLY A 310 -16.59 -4.59 -7.42
C GLY A 310 -15.63 -5.06 -6.32
N GLU A 311 -15.31 -6.37 -6.23
CA GLU A 311 -14.37 -6.92 -5.23
C GLU A 311 -14.75 -6.45 -3.81
N ALA A 312 -16.06 -6.48 -3.51
CA ALA A 312 -16.66 -5.67 -2.47
C ALA A 312 -17.17 -6.47 -1.27
N PHE A 313 -17.31 -5.79 -0.14
CA PHE A 313 -18.13 -6.30 0.96
C PHE A 313 -19.56 -6.51 0.50
N GLY A 314 -20.17 -7.60 0.97
CA GLY A 314 -21.61 -7.84 0.87
C GLY A 314 -22.40 -7.10 1.94
N ASP A 315 -23.71 -7.31 1.96
CA ASP A 315 -24.56 -6.89 3.06
C ASP A 315 -24.21 -7.67 4.34
N ASN A 316 -24.75 -7.24 5.50
CA ASN A 316 -24.52 -7.96 6.74
C ASN A 316 -24.98 -9.42 6.62
N TYR A 317 -24.10 -10.36 6.94
CA TYR A 317 -24.29 -11.82 6.83
C TYR A 317 -24.42 -12.37 5.40
N GLU A 318 -24.08 -11.56 4.39
CA GLU A 318 -23.92 -12.05 3.02
C GLU A 318 -22.57 -12.73 2.85
N LEU A 319 -22.54 -14.03 3.14
CA LEU A 319 -21.32 -14.86 3.15
C LEU A 319 -21.53 -16.13 2.31
N PRO A 320 -21.78 -16.02 1.00
CA PRO A 320 -21.98 -17.19 0.14
C PRO A 320 -20.70 -18.01 0.02
N ASN A 321 -20.79 -19.34 0.15
CA ASN A 321 -19.62 -20.21 0.03
C ASN A 321 -19.21 -20.44 -1.43
N LEU A 322 -20.17 -20.65 -2.32
CA LEU A 322 -19.88 -21.03 -3.71
C LEU A 322 -19.34 -19.87 -4.54
N THR A 323 -19.82 -18.66 -4.29
CA THR A 323 -19.51 -17.44 -5.06
C THR A 323 -18.65 -16.44 -4.29
N ALA A 324 -18.09 -16.85 -3.15
CA ALA A 324 -17.20 -16.02 -2.36
C ALA A 324 -16.00 -15.54 -3.19
N TYR A 325 -15.80 -14.23 -3.26
CA TYR A 325 -14.61 -13.66 -3.93
C TYR A 325 -13.37 -13.76 -3.03
N ASN A 326 -13.45 -13.18 -1.83
CA ASN A 326 -12.42 -13.31 -0.78
C ASN A 326 -10.98 -13.15 -1.32
N GLU A 327 -10.71 -12.04 -1.96
CA GLU A 327 -9.42 -11.73 -2.56
C GLU A 327 -8.29 -11.75 -1.50
N THR A 328 -7.14 -12.31 -1.87
CA THR A 328 -5.94 -12.31 -1.01
C THR A 328 -5.50 -10.89 -0.62
N CYS A 329 -5.63 -9.91 -1.55
CA CYS A 329 -5.29 -8.51 -1.24
C CYS A 329 -6.19 -7.94 -0.14
N ALA A 330 -7.48 -8.32 -0.11
CA ALA A 330 -8.40 -7.92 0.96
C ALA A 330 -7.98 -8.50 2.32
N ALA A 331 -7.55 -9.78 2.34
CA ALA A 331 -7.01 -10.39 3.54
C ALA A 331 -5.72 -9.69 4.03
N ILE A 332 -4.84 -9.25 3.11
CA ILE A 332 -3.65 -8.45 3.46
C ILE A 332 -4.07 -7.11 4.08
N GLY A 333 -5.04 -6.40 3.48
CA GLY A 333 -5.59 -5.17 4.05
C GLY A 333 -6.17 -5.38 5.45
N ASN A 334 -6.84 -6.53 5.68
CA ASN A 334 -7.36 -6.92 6.99
C ASN A 334 -6.22 -7.17 8.00
N VAL A 335 -5.13 -7.82 7.61
CA VAL A 335 -3.93 -7.98 8.46
C VAL A 335 -3.36 -6.62 8.85
N TYR A 336 -3.22 -5.68 7.91
CA TYR A 336 -2.69 -4.35 8.19
C TYR A 336 -3.55 -3.57 9.18
N MET A 337 -4.87 -3.62 9.03
CA MET A 337 -5.80 -2.98 9.96
C MET A 337 -5.74 -3.63 11.35
N ASN A 338 -5.83 -4.96 11.45
CA ASN A 338 -5.83 -5.65 12.73
C ASN A 338 -4.51 -5.47 13.49
N TYR A 339 -3.38 -5.48 12.81
CA TYR A 339 -2.08 -5.21 13.43
C TYR A 339 -2.05 -3.82 14.08
N ARG A 340 -2.54 -2.79 13.40
CA ARG A 340 -2.61 -1.42 13.91
C ARG A 340 -3.56 -1.28 15.08
N LEU A 341 -4.73 -1.92 15.02
CA LEU A 341 -5.68 -1.95 16.12
C LEU A 341 -5.11 -2.68 17.35
N PHE A 342 -4.36 -3.76 17.13
CA PHE A 342 -3.62 -4.40 18.22
C PHE A 342 -2.60 -3.44 18.87
N LEU A 343 -1.84 -2.69 18.09
CA LEU A 343 -0.88 -1.71 18.62
C LEU A 343 -1.56 -0.55 19.36
N LEU A 344 -2.79 -0.19 18.97
CA LEU A 344 -3.59 0.85 19.64
C LEU A 344 -4.20 0.39 20.95
N HIS A 345 -4.75 -0.83 20.98
CA HIS A 345 -5.60 -1.30 22.07
C HIS A 345 -4.95 -2.34 22.98
N GLY A 346 -4.00 -3.12 22.47
CA GLY A 346 -3.38 -4.24 23.20
C GLY A 346 -4.29 -5.45 23.43
N ASP A 347 -5.45 -5.52 22.76
CA ASP A 347 -6.42 -6.59 22.93
C ASP A 347 -6.13 -7.73 21.94
N SER A 348 -6.02 -8.96 22.43
CA SER A 348 -5.71 -10.16 21.63
C SER A 348 -6.72 -10.44 20.52
N LYS A 349 -7.97 -10.00 20.64
CA LYS A 349 -9.01 -10.20 19.62
C LYS A 349 -8.59 -9.72 18.22
N TYR A 350 -7.80 -8.65 18.14
CA TYR A 350 -7.28 -8.16 16.86
C TYR A 350 -6.20 -9.08 16.31
N PHE A 351 -5.36 -9.61 17.19
CA PHE A 351 -4.32 -10.55 16.79
C PHE A 351 -4.91 -11.89 16.34
N ASP A 352 -5.96 -12.37 17.00
CA ASP A 352 -6.68 -13.60 16.63
C ASP A 352 -7.24 -13.51 15.19
N VAL A 353 -7.83 -12.36 14.82
CA VAL A 353 -8.33 -12.11 13.46
C VAL A 353 -7.17 -11.99 12.46
N LEU A 354 -6.07 -11.35 12.84
CA LEU A 354 -4.86 -11.25 12.02
C LEU A 354 -4.30 -12.63 11.71
N GLU A 355 -4.14 -13.49 12.72
CA GLU A 355 -3.62 -14.85 12.57
C GLU A 355 -4.51 -15.70 11.66
N LEU A 356 -5.82 -15.62 11.81
CA LEU A 356 -6.79 -16.28 10.93
C LEU A 356 -6.63 -15.81 9.48
N SER A 357 -6.48 -14.50 9.25
CA SER A 357 -6.28 -13.92 7.91
C SER A 357 -4.94 -14.36 7.28
N LEU A 358 -3.89 -14.54 8.08
CA LEU A 358 -2.60 -15.07 7.59
C LEU A 358 -2.73 -16.52 7.11
N ILE A 359 -3.58 -17.33 7.72
CA ILE A 359 -3.89 -18.67 7.24
C ILE A 359 -4.55 -18.62 5.87
N HIS A 360 -5.53 -17.73 5.68
CA HIS A 360 -6.17 -17.51 4.37
C HIS A 360 -5.16 -17.11 3.28
N ILE A 361 -4.22 -16.22 3.59
CA ILE A 361 -3.19 -15.77 2.65
C ILE A 361 -2.19 -16.88 2.30
N SER A 362 -1.75 -17.64 3.31
CA SER A 362 -0.64 -18.60 3.19
C SER A 362 -1.07 -19.97 2.74
N GLU A 363 -2.32 -20.35 3.03
CA GLU A 363 -2.92 -21.65 2.74
C GLU A 363 -4.25 -21.47 2.00
N PRO A 364 -4.24 -20.88 0.79
CA PRO A 364 -5.46 -20.82 0.00
C PRO A 364 -5.97 -22.24 -0.22
N THR A 365 -7.20 -22.51 0.19
CA THR A 365 -7.84 -23.81 0.03
C THR A 365 -7.81 -24.18 -1.45
N ARG A 366 -7.06 -25.22 -1.82
CA ARG A 366 -7.19 -25.81 -3.15
C ARG A 366 -8.62 -26.31 -3.26
N PRO A 367 -9.34 -26.04 -4.38
CA PRO A 367 -10.59 -26.73 -4.64
C PRO A 367 -10.31 -28.23 -4.56
N ILE A 368 -10.91 -28.89 -3.59
CA ILE A 368 -10.92 -30.35 -3.58
C ILE A 368 -11.84 -30.69 -4.75
N SER A 369 -11.24 -31.10 -5.86
CA SER A 369 -12.01 -31.74 -6.92
C SER A 369 -12.53 -33.07 -6.34
N ILE A 370 -13.81 -33.07 -6.00
CA ILE A 370 -14.56 -34.28 -5.68
C ILE A 370 -14.90 -34.97 -6.99
#